data_54f0cd4947aab203c2f4cbe6f0fc8979
#
_entry.id   54f0cd4947aab203c2f4cbe6f0fc8979
#
_cell.length_a   1.000
_cell.length_b   1.000
_cell.length_c   1.000
_cell.angle_alpha   90.00
_cell.angle_beta   90.00
_cell.angle_gamma   90.00
#
_symmetry.space_group_name_H-M   'P 1'
#
loop_
_entity.id
_entity.type
_entity.pdbx_description
1 polymer ?
#
loop_
_entity_poly.entity_id
_entity_poly.type
_entity_poly.pdbx_seq_one_letter_code
_entity_poly.pdbx_strand_id
1 'polypeptide(L)'
;MGQKVQGTEDLYGSYMRAWQHMQDVARELFGAYGFDMIETPAIEQVDTFVHGIGESTDVVRKEMFRVVSGALFGDLLEAGTEAGLKPRQRMAMRPEGTAGVVRAAVENNLVPQGAAPAKLWYAEAMFRGERPQKGRLRQFHQVGVEWLGASDPASDAECIIMLMEFFKRLGFDPSKLHLYINSMGDGACRPAYRDKVRAFILDHKDEMCEDCLERAEINPLRAFDCKNPHCHEVMAGAPLVNDHLCGDCAEHYAAVKKYLDEAGISYIEDPTLVRGLDYYTRTVFEVEVEGAGVGAIGGGGRYDGLMELEGGKPTPGIGFAVGFERIALALASQGVELATPEPACVYVAGTGAEERDAVFAATLALRQAGVRTEADYQGRSLKSQFKQADKLHATYCVVLGPDEVAAGVATVRDMVTHEQVQVPMDGLAAEVVARLA
;
A
#
# COMPACT_ATOMS: atom_id res chain seq x y z
N MET A 1 -20.58 -14.54 -20.09
CA MET A 1 -20.01 -14.58 -18.74
C MET A 1 -19.41 -13.20 -18.46
N GLY A 2 -19.66 -12.64 -17.29
CA GLY A 2 -19.00 -11.41 -16.87
C GLY A 2 -17.50 -11.64 -16.73
N GLN A 3 -16.72 -10.64 -17.13
CA GLN A 3 -15.26 -10.62 -16.94
C GLN A 3 -14.91 -9.47 -16.00
N LYS A 4 -13.80 -9.60 -15.25
CA LYS A 4 -13.30 -8.50 -14.42
C LYS A 4 -12.90 -7.30 -15.28
N VAL A 5 -12.95 -6.11 -14.70
CA VAL A 5 -12.51 -4.89 -15.39
C VAL A 5 -11.00 -4.99 -15.64
N GLN A 6 -10.56 -4.60 -16.82
CA GLN A 6 -9.14 -4.59 -17.17
C GLN A 6 -8.35 -3.69 -16.18
N GLY A 7 -7.28 -4.22 -15.62
CA GLY A 7 -6.47 -3.53 -14.61
C GLY A 7 -7.00 -3.68 -13.19
N THR A 8 -7.90 -4.62 -12.93
CA THR A 8 -8.27 -5.04 -11.58
C THR A 8 -7.91 -6.51 -11.38
N GLU A 9 -7.60 -6.90 -10.15
CA GLU A 9 -7.25 -8.27 -9.79
C GLU A 9 -8.05 -8.74 -8.58
N ASP A 10 -8.38 -10.05 -8.57
CA ASP A 10 -8.94 -10.70 -7.41
C ASP A 10 -7.79 -11.15 -6.49
N LEU A 11 -7.79 -10.72 -5.25
CA LEU A 11 -6.82 -11.17 -4.26
C LEU A 11 -7.31 -12.46 -3.59
N TYR A 12 -6.58 -13.55 -3.76
CA TYR A 12 -6.90 -14.82 -3.09
C TYR A 12 -5.64 -15.69 -2.94
N GLY A 13 -5.72 -16.76 -2.16
CA GLY A 13 -4.62 -17.71 -1.94
C GLY A 13 -3.35 -17.04 -1.37
N SER A 14 -2.19 -17.39 -1.90
CA SER A 14 -0.90 -16.86 -1.48
C SER A 14 -0.81 -15.34 -1.65
N TYR A 15 -1.40 -14.79 -2.71
CA TYR A 15 -1.36 -13.35 -2.97
C TYR A 15 -2.16 -12.55 -1.93
N MET A 16 -3.31 -13.07 -1.47
CA MET A 16 -4.06 -12.47 -0.37
C MET A 16 -3.30 -12.59 0.96
N ARG A 17 -2.66 -13.73 1.22
CA ARG A 17 -1.82 -13.89 2.42
C ARG A 17 -0.63 -12.93 2.42
N ALA A 18 -0.01 -12.67 1.26
CA ALA A 18 1.05 -11.68 1.13
C ALA A 18 0.56 -10.27 1.50
N TRP A 19 -0.65 -9.89 1.03
CA TRP A 19 -1.28 -8.63 1.42
C TRP A 19 -1.56 -8.55 2.92
N GLN A 20 -2.09 -9.61 3.52
CA GLN A 20 -2.32 -9.67 4.96
C GLN A 20 -1.02 -9.58 5.75
N HIS A 21 0.03 -10.29 5.33
CA HIS A 21 1.35 -10.21 5.96
C HIS A 21 1.91 -8.77 5.93
N MET A 22 1.81 -8.08 4.81
CA MET A 22 2.22 -6.69 4.70
C MET A 22 1.46 -5.79 5.69
N GLN A 23 0.15 -6.03 5.86
CA GLN A 23 -0.66 -5.31 6.85
C GLN A 23 -0.25 -5.64 8.29
N ASP A 24 0.11 -6.88 8.58
CA ASP A 24 0.55 -7.30 9.92
C ASP A 24 1.89 -6.67 10.28
N VAL A 25 2.85 -6.64 9.35
CA VAL A 25 4.12 -5.92 9.52
C VAL A 25 3.88 -4.43 9.73
N ALA A 26 2.97 -3.81 8.96
CA ALA A 26 2.60 -2.41 9.13
C ALA A 26 1.99 -2.14 10.50
N ARG A 27 1.04 -2.97 10.93
CA ARG A 27 0.38 -2.83 12.24
C ARG A 27 1.36 -2.91 13.39
N GLU A 28 2.28 -3.85 13.35
CA GLU A 28 3.30 -4.02 14.38
C GLU A 28 4.29 -2.84 14.39
N LEU A 29 4.87 -2.54 13.24
CA LEU A 29 5.90 -1.50 13.14
C LEU A 29 5.32 -0.11 13.43
N PHE A 30 4.25 0.28 12.73
CA PHE A 30 3.68 1.62 12.88
C PHE A 30 3.04 1.81 14.26
N GLY A 31 2.47 0.73 14.84
CA GLY A 31 2.02 0.72 16.22
C GLY A 31 3.13 1.01 17.22
N ALA A 32 4.36 0.49 17.00
CA ALA A 32 5.52 0.78 17.82
C ALA A 32 5.96 2.26 17.73
N TYR A 33 5.68 2.93 16.61
CA TYR A 33 5.88 4.38 16.42
C TYR A 33 4.69 5.22 16.92
N GLY A 34 3.64 4.60 17.45
CA GLY A 34 2.46 5.27 17.99
C GLY A 34 1.45 5.72 16.95
N PHE A 35 1.40 5.06 15.78
CA PHE A 35 0.40 5.30 14.76
C PHE A 35 -0.84 4.44 14.99
N ASP A 36 -2.01 5.05 14.94
CA ASP A 36 -3.31 4.38 14.97
C ASP A 36 -3.84 4.13 13.56
N MET A 37 -4.53 3.01 13.36
CA MET A 37 -5.12 2.68 12.06
C MET A 37 -6.36 3.54 11.80
N ILE A 38 -6.44 4.07 10.57
CA ILE A 38 -7.63 4.74 10.03
C ILE A 38 -8.07 4.03 8.74
N GLU A 39 -9.37 3.98 8.50
CA GLU A 39 -9.95 3.59 7.23
C GLU A 39 -10.85 4.73 6.72
N THR A 40 -10.59 5.19 5.50
CA THR A 40 -11.35 6.28 4.88
C THR A 40 -12.37 5.72 3.87
N PRO A 41 -13.47 6.45 3.55
CA PRO A 41 -14.38 6.02 2.52
C PRO A 41 -13.68 5.82 1.16
N ALA A 42 -14.07 4.77 0.42
CA ALA A 42 -13.57 4.55 -0.94
C ALA A 42 -14.11 5.59 -1.95
N ILE A 43 -15.23 6.24 -1.61
CA ILE A 43 -15.89 7.28 -2.41
C ILE A 43 -15.87 8.56 -1.61
N GLU A 44 -15.30 9.61 -2.19
CA GLU A 44 -15.16 10.93 -1.61
C GLU A 44 -15.74 12.01 -2.53
N GLN A 45 -15.87 13.22 -2.04
CA GLN A 45 -16.15 14.35 -2.90
C GLN A 45 -14.94 14.64 -3.80
N VAL A 46 -15.21 15.00 -5.04
CA VAL A 46 -14.16 15.36 -6.00
C VAL A 46 -13.24 16.46 -5.47
N ASP A 47 -13.82 17.44 -4.79
CA ASP A 47 -13.12 18.63 -4.31
C ASP A 47 -12.00 18.28 -3.30
N THR A 48 -12.16 17.19 -2.50
CA THR A 48 -11.10 16.65 -1.63
C THR A 48 -9.81 16.34 -2.41
N PHE A 49 -9.94 15.75 -3.60
CA PHE A 49 -8.76 15.42 -4.40
C PHE A 49 -8.28 16.58 -5.28
N VAL A 50 -9.19 17.41 -5.76
CA VAL A 50 -8.85 18.58 -6.58
C VAL A 50 -8.04 19.60 -5.77
N HIS A 51 -8.49 19.91 -4.57
CA HIS A 51 -7.81 20.84 -3.67
C HIS A 51 -6.52 20.21 -3.09
N GLY A 52 -6.61 18.96 -2.64
CA GLY A 52 -5.49 18.28 -2.01
C GLY A 52 -4.36 17.95 -2.98
N ILE A 53 -4.68 17.24 -4.07
CA ILE A 53 -3.67 16.70 -5.01
C ILE A 53 -3.17 17.79 -5.99
N GLY A 54 -4.04 18.73 -6.36
CA GLY A 54 -3.79 19.80 -7.33
C GLY A 54 -4.39 19.52 -8.72
N GLU A 55 -5.06 20.54 -9.26
CA GLU A 55 -5.73 20.50 -10.57
C GLU A 55 -4.79 20.19 -11.74
N SER A 56 -3.49 20.47 -11.57
CA SER A 56 -2.47 20.31 -12.61
C SER A 56 -2.03 18.86 -12.81
N THR A 57 -2.33 17.97 -11.86
CA THR A 57 -1.83 16.61 -11.85
C THR A 57 -2.58 15.69 -12.81
N ASP A 58 -1.88 14.73 -13.39
CA ASP A 58 -2.51 13.70 -14.25
C ASP A 58 -3.56 12.90 -13.48
N VAL A 59 -3.35 12.68 -12.18
CA VAL A 59 -4.30 12.00 -11.29
C VAL A 59 -5.66 12.67 -11.31
N VAL A 60 -5.70 13.99 -11.13
CA VAL A 60 -6.96 14.77 -11.13
C VAL A 60 -7.53 14.93 -12.54
N ARG A 61 -6.69 15.24 -13.53
CA ARG A 61 -7.12 15.56 -14.89
C ARG A 61 -7.58 14.36 -15.71
N LYS A 62 -6.93 13.17 -15.53
CA LYS A 62 -7.07 12.03 -16.46
C LYS A 62 -7.36 10.71 -15.76
N GLU A 63 -6.94 10.51 -14.50
CA GLU A 63 -6.88 9.18 -13.89
C GLU A 63 -7.94 8.96 -12.82
N MET A 64 -8.58 9.99 -12.29
CA MET A 64 -9.57 9.87 -11.23
C MET A 64 -10.88 9.27 -11.75
N PHE A 65 -11.32 8.15 -11.17
CA PHE A 65 -12.64 7.58 -11.46
C PHE A 65 -13.74 8.46 -10.87
N ARG A 66 -14.61 9.00 -11.73
CA ARG A 66 -15.83 9.70 -11.32
C ARG A 66 -16.93 8.70 -11.01
N VAL A 67 -17.66 8.94 -9.93
CA VAL A 67 -18.74 8.07 -9.46
C VAL A 67 -20.07 8.80 -9.61
N VAL A 68 -20.99 8.17 -10.32
CA VAL A 68 -22.36 8.68 -10.50
C VAL A 68 -23.34 7.59 -10.06
N SER A 69 -24.21 7.89 -9.09
CA SER A 69 -25.29 6.98 -8.73
C SER A 69 -26.34 6.90 -9.84
N GLY A 70 -27.08 5.79 -9.90
CA GLY A 70 -28.15 5.64 -10.91
C GLY A 70 -29.18 6.77 -10.86
N ALA A 71 -29.47 7.31 -9.68
CA ALA A 71 -30.38 8.44 -9.49
C ALA A 71 -29.85 9.75 -10.10
N LEU A 72 -28.51 9.95 -10.05
CA LEU A 72 -27.88 11.17 -10.59
C LEU A 72 -27.48 11.05 -12.05
N PHE A 73 -27.55 9.85 -12.60
CA PHE A 73 -27.13 9.61 -13.99
C PHE A 73 -28.01 10.37 -15.01
N GLY A 74 -29.32 10.45 -14.71
CA GLY A 74 -30.25 11.29 -15.48
C GLY A 74 -29.88 12.77 -15.44
N ASP A 75 -29.64 13.31 -14.24
CA ASP A 75 -29.25 14.70 -14.01
C ASP A 75 -27.95 15.04 -14.78
N LEU A 76 -26.98 14.10 -14.77
CA LEU A 76 -25.72 14.28 -15.49
C LEU A 76 -25.92 14.32 -17.02
N LEU A 77 -26.79 13.46 -17.55
CA LEU A 77 -27.11 13.45 -19.00
C LEU A 77 -27.80 14.76 -19.42
N GLU A 78 -28.72 15.28 -18.58
CA GLU A 78 -29.41 16.56 -18.85
C GLU A 78 -28.44 17.76 -18.74
N ALA A 79 -27.54 17.75 -17.76
CA ALA A 79 -26.55 18.80 -17.57
C ALA A 79 -25.45 18.79 -18.65
N GLY A 80 -25.23 17.67 -19.31
CA GLY A 80 -24.21 17.47 -20.34
C GLY A 80 -22.77 17.45 -19.82
N THR A 81 -22.54 17.95 -18.61
CA THR A 81 -21.23 17.99 -17.95
C THR A 81 -21.38 17.86 -16.43
N GLU A 82 -20.32 17.38 -15.78
CA GLU A 82 -20.23 17.30 -14.32
C GLU A 82 -20.30 18.68 -13.63
N ALA A 83 -19.91 19.75 -14.34
CA ALA A 83 -19.99 21.12 -13.84
C ALA A 83 -21.44 21.57 -13.55
N GLY A 84 -22.43 20.95 -14.20
CA GLY A 84 -23.85 21.19 -13.93
C GLY A 84 -24.37 20.52 -12.66
N LEU A 85 -23.62 19.59 -12.06
CA LEU A 85 -23.98 18.97 -10.80
C LEU A 85 -23.58 19.84 -9.61
N LYS A 86 -24.34 19.74 -8.52
CA LYS A 86 -23.98 20.39 -7.25
C LYS A 86 -22.67 19.80 -6.72
N PRO A 87 -21.79 20.56 -6.03
CA PRO A 87 -20.52 20.06 -5.48
C PRO A 87 -20.68 18.72 -4.72
N ARG A 88 -21.66 18.61 -3.83
CA ARG A 88 -21.95 17.37 -3.06
C ARG A 88 -22.36 16.16 -3.91
N GLN A 89 -22.69 16.34 -5.18
CA GLN A 89 -23.06 15.28 -6.11
C GLN A 89 -21.88 14.83 -6.97
N ARG A 90 -20.78 15.59 -6.96
CA ARG A 90 -19.56 15.27 -7.66
C ARG A 90 -18.70 14.35 -6.78
N MET A 91 -18.69 13.07 -7.09
CA MET A 91 -18.00 12.06 -6.33
C MET A 91 -16.92 11.37 -7.16
N ALA A 92 -15.88 10.91 -6.51
CA ALA A 92 -14.81 10.13 -7.12
C ALA A 92 -14.40 8.96 -6.21
N MET A 93 -13.83 7.93 -6.82
CA MET A 93 -13.11 6.91 -6.07
C MET A 93 -11.74 7.47 -5.68
N ARG A 94 -11.29 7.19 -4.45
CA ARG A 94 -10.00 7.69 -3.93
C ARG A 94 -8.82 7.22 -4.80
N PRO A 95 -8.03 8.12 -5.36
CA PRO A 95 -6.85 7.78 -6.16
C PRO A 95 -5.58 7.61 -5.31
N GLU A 96 -5.62 8.07 -4.05
CA GLU A 96 -4.55 8.02 -3.04
C GLU A 96 -5.16 8.21 -1.64
N GLY A 97 -4.38 7.99 -0.57
CA GLY A 97 -4.91 7.99 0.80
C GLY A 97 -4.78 9.31 1.54
N THR A 98 -3.74 10.12 1.27
CA THR A 98 -3.36 11.30 2.07
C THR A 98 -4.48 12.33 2.16
N ALA A 99 -5.07 12.74 1.02
CA ALA A 99 -6.14 13.74 1.00
C ALA A 99 -7.38 13.28 1.81
N GLY A 100 -7.76 11.99 1.68
CA GLY A 100 -8.85 11.41 2.45
C GLY A 100 -8.58 11.41 3.96
N VAL A 101 -7.36 11.08 4.37
CA VAL A 101 -6.96 11.10 5.79
C VAL A 101 -6.93 12.54 6.33
N VAL A 102 -6.39 13.48 5.56
CA VAL A 102 -6.38 14.91 5.96
C VAL A 102 -7.79 15.47 6.07
N ARG A 103 -8.68 15.21 5.09
CA ARG A 103 -10.10 15.57 5.17
C ARG A 103 -10.75 14.99 6.45
N ALA A 104 -10.51 13.69 6.74
CA ALA A 104 -11.02 13.04 7.94
C ALA A 104 -10.49 13.68 9.22
N ALA A 105 -9.21 14.08 9.24
CA ALA A 105 -8.60 14.76 10.37
C ALA A 105 -9.21 16.13 10.62
N VAL A 106 -9.52 16.90 9.55
CA VAL A 106 -10.21 18.19 9.66
C VAL A 106 -11.62 18.00 10.17
N GLU A 107 -12.39 17.12 9.54
CA GLU A 107 -13.81 16.90 9.85
C GLU A 107 -14.03 16.41 11.29
N ASN A 108 -13.15 15.55 11.79
CA ASN A 108 -13.22 14.98 13.13
C ASN A 108 -12.36 15.73 14.16
N ASN A 109 -11.72 16.85 13.77
CA ASN A 109 -10.83 17.65 14.62
C ASN A 109 -9.78 16.79 15.36
N LEU A 110 -9.09 15.92 14.61
CA LEU A 110 -8.11 14.99 15.18
C LEU A 110 -6.82 15.68 15.66
N VAL A 111 -6.55 16.92 15.21
CA VAL A 111 -5.42 17.76 15.64
C VAL A 111 -5.95 19.07 16.23
N PRO A 112 -6.61 19.05 17.40
CA PRO A 112 -7.08 20.28 18.05
C PRO A 112 -5.89 21.14 18.48
N GLN A 113 -6.10 22.45 18.56
CA GLN A 113 -5.04 23.40 18.92
C GLN A 113 -4.42 23.08 20.28
N GLY A 114 -3.09 22.93 20.32
CA GLY A 114 -2.35 22.60 21.54
C GLY A 114 -2.38 21.11 21.93
N ALA A 115 -2.99 20.25 21.11
CA ALA A 115 -2.92 18.82 21.30
C ALA A 115 -1.61 18.22 20.74
N ALA A 116 -1.35 16.97 21.11
CA ALA A 116 -0.31 16.17 20.48
C ALA A 116 -0.60 15.96 18.99
N PRO A 117 0.44 15.80 18.15
CA PRO A 117 0.28 15.44 16.76
C PRO A 117 -0.55 14.15 16.59
N ALA A 118 -1.35 14.07 15.53
CA ALA A 118 -2.04 12.84 15.15
C ALA A 118 -1.13 11.99 14.27
N LYS A 119 -0.99 10.71 14.60
CA LYS A 119 -0.23 9.70 13.84
C LYS A 119 -1.22 8.65 13.35
N LEU A 120 -1.42 8.59 12.05
CA LEU A 120 -2.42 7.72 11.42
C LEU A 120 -1.77 6.86 10.34
N TRP A 121 -2.20 5.60 10.21
CA TRP A 121 -1.79 4.71 9.12
C TRP A 121 -2.99 4.02 8.51
N TYR A 122 -2.89 3.68 7.23
CA TYR A 122 -3.95 3.01 6.48
C TYR A 122 -3.40 1.87 5.60
N ALA A 123 -4.29 0.92 5.25
CA ALA A 123 -4.00 -0.16 4.31
C ALA A 123 -5.25 -0.39 3.45
N GLU A 124 -5.32 0.23 2.29
CA GLU A 124 -6.56 0.39 1.54
C GLU A 124 -6.38 0.24 0.04
N ALA A 125 -7.48 -0.06 -0.66
CA ALA A 125 -7.53 -0.05 -2.12
C ALA A 125 -7.64 1.38 -2.66
N MET A 126 -6.84 1.69 -3.69
CA MET A 126 -6.84 2.94 -4.44
C MET A 126 -7.26 2.70 -5.88
N PHE A 127 -7.75 3.74 -6.56
CA PHE A 127 -8.36 3.63 -7.87
C PHE A 127 -7.85 4.70 -8.84
N ARG A 128 -7.21 4.30 -9.94
CA ARG A 128 -6.71 5.21 -10.99
C ARG A 128 -7.06 4.68 -12.38
N GLY A 129 -7.59 5.54 -13.24
CA GLY A 129 -7.97 5.23 -14.61
C GLY A 129 -6.80 5.13 -15.60
N GLU A 130 -5.58 4.94 -15.10
CA GLU A 130 -4.40 4.84 -15.94
C GLU A 130 -4.38 3.57 -16.82
N ARG A 131 -3.53 3.57 -17.86
CA ARG A 131 -3.34 2.40 -18.70
C ARG A 131 -2.66 1.29 -17.90
N PRO A 132 -3.29 0.10 -17.76
CA PRO A 132 -2.71 -0.99 -16.99
C PRO A 132 -1.37 -1.46 -17.57
N GLN A 133 -0.40 -1.65 -16.70
CA GLN A 133 0.93 -2.20 -17.03
C GLN A 133 1.52 -2.88 -15.78
N LYS A 134 2.68 -3.53 -15.94
CA LYS A 134 3.36 -4.21 -14.82
C LYS A 134 3.54 -3.26 -13.61
N GLY A 135 2.98 -3.63 -12.46
CA GLY A 135 3.03 -2.82 -11.23
C GLY A 135 2.13 -1.57 -11.23
N ARG A 136 1.27 -1.38 -12.24
CA ARG A 136 0.27 -0.31 -12.29
C ARG A 136 -1.08 -0.89 -12.69
N LEU A 137 -1.99 -0.90 -11.73
CA LEU A 137 -3.35 -1.38 -11.87
C LEU A 137 -4.34 -0.21 -11.73
N ARG A 138 -5.57 -0.43 -12.17
CA ARG A 138 -6.68 0.53 -11.99
C ARG A 138 -7.28 0.46 -10.58
N GLN A 139 -7.24 -0.73 -9.97
CA GLN A 139 -7.44 -0.93 -8.55
C GLN A 139 -6.14 -1.54 -8.01
N PHE A 140 -5.52 -0.88 -7.05
CA PHE A 140 -4.27 -1.28 -6.42
C PHE A 140 -4.34 -1.00 -4.93
N HIS A 141 -3.40 -1.56 -4.15
CA HIS A 141 -3.43 -1.43 -2.71
C HIS A 141 -2.24 -0.61 -2.22
N GLN A 142 -2.50 0.27 -1.28
CA GLN A 142 -1.47 1.06 -0.60
C GLN A 142 -1.51 0.82 0.91
N VAL A 143 -0.32 0.81 1.50
CA VAL A 143 -0.11 1.06 2.92
C VAL A 143 0.55 2.43 3.03
N GLY A 144 0.05 3.28 3.91
CA GLY A 144 0.61 4.61 4.11
C GLY A 144 0.48 5.09 5.54
N VAL A 145 1.23 6.13 5.88
CA VAL A 145 1.20 6.83 7.17
C VAL A 145 1.07 8.32 6.94
N GLU A 146 0.36 8.99 7.84
CA GLU A 146 0.19 10.43 7.87
C GLU A 146 0.44 10.93 9.30
N TRP A 147 1.44 11.79 9.47
CA TRP A 147 1.79 12.41 10.76
C TRP A 147 1.45 13.89 10.70
N LEU A 148 0.35 14.29 11.34
CA LEU A 148 -0.22 15.62 11.30
C LEU A 148 0.11 16.38 12.59
N GLY A 149 0.63 17.60 12.48
CA GLY A 149 0.96 18.46 13.59
C GLY A 149 2.45 18.48 14.01
N ALA A 150 3.32 17.75 13.31
CA ALA A 150 4.75 17.73 13.55
C ALA A 150 5.51 18.58 12.52
N SER A 151 6.21 19.63 12.96
CA SER A 151 6.98 20.53 12.09
C SER A 151 8.50 20.35 12.20
N ASP A 152 8.96 19.62 13.21
CA ASP A 152 10.38 19.39 13.45
C ASP A 152 10.99 18.48 12.37
N PRO A 153 12.19 18.79 11.82
CA PRO A 153 12.86 17.96 10.83
C PRO A 153 13.16 16.52 11.33
N ALA A 154 13.19 16.29 12.63
CA ALA A 154 13.30 14.94 13.17
C ALA A 154 12.10 14.07 12.81
N SER A 155 10.90 14.64 12.65
CA SER A 155 9.72 13.89 12.22
C SER A 155 9.83 13.42 10.76
N ASP A 156 10.51 14.20 9.91
CA ASP A 156 10.76 13.82 8.52
C ASP A 156 11.74 12.64 8.47
N ALA A 157 12.84 12.75 9.21
CA ALA A 157 13.82 11.68 9.30
C ALA A 157 13.21 10.40 9.91
N GLU A 158 12.44 10.50 11.00
CA GLU A 158 11.77 9.36 11.64
C GLU A 158 10.79 8.68 10.68
N CYS A 159 10.05 9.46 9.87
CA CYS A 159 9.15 8.95 8.83
C CYS A 159 9.92 8.15 7.76
N ILE A 160 11.06 8.64 7.30
CA ILE A 160 11.93 7.95 6.34
C ILE A 160 12.54 6.68 6.96
N ILE A 161 13.05 6.76 8.19
CA ILE A 161 13.63 5.62 8.93
C ILE A 161 12.60 4.51 9.07
N MET A 162 11.36 4.85 9.44
CA MET A 162 10.25 3.91 9.56
C MET A 162 9.92 3.24 8.23
N LEU A 163 9.94 3.98 7.11
CA LEU A 163 9.76 3.43 5.77
C LEU A 163 10.85 2.42 5.42
N MET A 164 12.12 2.74 5.68
CA MET A 164 13.25 1.84 5.38
C MET A 164 13.21 0.59 6.25
N GLU A 165 12.84 0.72 7.55
CA GLU A 165 12.63 -0.43 8.44
C GLU A 165 11.45 -1.29 7.98
N PHE A 166 10.38 -0.69 7.46
CA PHE A 166 9.23 -1.41 6.89
C PHE A 166 9.67 -2.31 5.73
N PHE A 167 10.43 -1.79 4.78
CA PHE A 167 10.95 -2.59 3.68
C PHE A 167 11.87 -3.71 4.16
N LYS A 168 12.74 -3.45 5.12
CA LYS A 168 13.62 -4.46 5.72
C LYS A 168 12.82 -5.59 6.35
N ARG A 169 11.75 -5.29 7.11
CA ARG A 169 10.87 -6.31 7.72
C ARG A 169 10.07 -7.11 6.70
N LEU A 170 9.79 -6.56 5.52
CA LEU A 170 9.19 -7.27 4.42
C LEU A 170 10.18 -8.20 3.68
N GLY A 171 11.47 -8.17 4.02
CA GLY A 171 12.49 -9.06 3.47
C GLY A 171 13.32 -8.48 2.34
N PHE A 172 13.25 -7.17 2.09
CA PHE A 172 14.17 -6.52 1.14
C PHE A 172 15.62 -6.56 1.64
N ASP A 173 16.55 -6.79 0.73
CA ASP A 173 17.96 -6.57 0.95
C ASP A 173 18.25 -5.05 1.01
N PRO A 174 18.66 -4.50 2.17
CA PRO A 174 18.90 -3.07 2.31
C PRO A 174 19.95 -2.53 1.32
N SER A 175 20.90 -3.35 0.88
CA SER A 175 21.94 -2.94 -0.06
C SER A 175 21.41 -2.67 -1.47
N LYS A 176 20.21 -3.15 -1.79
CA LYS A 176 19.53 -2.96 -3.08
C LYS A 176 18.43 -1.90 -3.05
N LEU A 177 18.22 -1.28 -1.89
CA LEU A 177 17.28 -0.18 -1.75
C LEU A 177 18.00 1.15 -1.99
N HIS A 178 17.52 1.95 -2.93
CA HIS A 178 17.99 3.30 -3.19
C HIS A 178 16.96 4.30 -2.68
N LEU A 179 17.30 4.98 -1.60
CA LEU A 179 16.53 6.09 -1.04
C LEU A 179 17.00 7.39 -1.69
N TYR A 180 16.13 8.02 -2.48
CA TYR A 180 16.35 9.35 -3.03
C TYR A 180 15.67 10.37 -2.14
N ILE A 181 16.34 11.48 -1.84
CA ILE A 181 15.79 12.58 -1.05
C ILE A 181 16.02 13.93 -1.74
N ASN A 182 15.10 14.87 -1.52
CA ASN A 182 15.22 16.25 -1.99
C ASN A 182 14.44 17.20 -1.07
N SER A 183 14.62 18.50 -1.28
CA SER A 183 13.76 19.54 -0.72
C SER A 183 13.06 20.31 -1.84
N MET A 184 11.73 20.35 -1.80
CA MET A 184 10.91 21.13 -2.76
C MET A 184 10.82 22.62 -2.42
N GLY A 185 11.46 23.06 -1.33
CA GLY A 185 11.23 24.37 -0.77
C GLY A 185 9.80 24.55 -0.24
N ASP A 186 9.49 25.77 0.18
CA ASP A 186 8.17 26.13 0.70
C ASP A 186 7.58 27.36 0.00
N GLY A 187 6.50 27.92 0.54
CA GLY A 187 5.84 29.09 -0.01
C GLY A 187 6.72 30.35 -0.11
N ALA A 188 7.82 30.43 0.65
CA ALA A 188 8.73 31.57 0.62
C ALA A 188 9.74 31.50 -0.54
N CYS A 189 10.26 30.32 -0.87
CA CYS A 189 11.33 30.19 -1.88
C CYS A 189 10.87 29.52 -3.19
N ARG A 190 9.92 28.58 -3.14
CA ARG A 190 9.47 27.82 -4.32
C ARG A 190 8.88 28.65 -5.45
N PRO A 191 8.10 29.74 -5.25
CA PRO A 191 7.58 30.55 -6.35
C PRO A 191 8.68 31.12 -7.23
N ALA A 192 9.70 31.74 -6.64
CA ALA A 192 10.82 32.32 -7.38
C ALA A 192 11.66 31.25 -8.12
N TYR A 193 11.79 30.06 -7.54
CA TYR A 193 12.44 28.92 -8.20
C TYR A 193 11.60 28.43 -9.41
N ARG A 194 10.28 28.28 -9.25
CA ARG A 194 9.39 27.90 -10.35
C ARG A 194 9.47 28.87 -11.53
N ASP A 195 9.54 30.18 -11.27
CA ASP A 195 9.70 31.18 -12.32
C ASP A 195 11.00 31.00 -13.11
N LYS A 196 12.10 30.66 -12.44
CA LYS A 196 13.39 30.37 -13.10
C LYS A 196 13.32 29.11 -13.96
N VAL A 197 12.73 28.03 -13.46
CA VAL A 197 12.55 26.79 -14.25
C VAL A 197 11.62 27.04 -15.45
N ARG A 198 10.54 27.81 -15.24
CA ARG A 198 9.64 28.23 -16.34
C ARG A 198 10.38 29.01 -17.41
N ALA A 199 11.17 30.00 -17.02
CA ALA A 199 11.97 30.78 -17.97
C ALA A 199 12.94 29.90 -18.75
N PHE A 200 13.64 28.96 -18.07
CA PHE A 200 14.53 28.01 -18.71
C PHE A 200 13.81 27.14 -19.75
N ILE A 201 12.62 26.59 -19.43
CA ILE A 201 11.84 25.78 -20.37
C ILE A 201 11.44 26.62 -21.61
N LEU A 202 11.00 27.88 -21.41
CA LEU A 202 10.60 28.75 -22.50
C LEU A 202 11.76 29.21 -23.38
N ASP A 203 12.96 29.38 -22.81
CA ASP A 203 14.19 29.68 -23.56
C ASP A 203 14.63 28.50 -24.45
N HIS A 204 14.25 27.26 -24.06
CA HIS A 204 14.53 26.02 -24.82
C HIS A 204 13.26 25.45 -25.50
N LYS A 205 12.25 26.26 -25.75
CA LYS A 205 10.94 25.80 -26.24
C LYS A 205 10.98 24.94 -27.49
N ASP A 206 11.94 25.18 -28.39
CA ASP A 206 12.08 24.45 -29.66
C ASP A 206 12.66 23.03 -29.45
N GLU A 207 13.18 22.75 -28.25
CA GLU A 207 13.76 21.46 -27.83
C GLU A 207 12.85 20.69 -26.87
N MET A 208 11.76 21.32 -26.39
CA MET A 208 10.84 20.71 -25.43
C MET A 208 9.60 20.13 -26.10
N CYS A 209 9.06 19.03 -25.57
CA CYS A 209 7.79 18.47 -26.04
C CYS A 209 6.58 19.33 -25.64
N GLU A 210 5.45 19.17 -26.34
CA GLU A 210 4.20 19.92 -26.08
C GLU A 210 3.74 19.78 -24.62
N ASP A 211 3.81 18.59 -24.03
CA ASP A 211 3.46 18.37 -22.61
C ASP A 211 4.32 19.21 -21.66
N CYS A 212 5.63 19.36 -21.94
CA CYS A 212 6.51 20.19 -21.12
C CYS A 212 6.24 21.69 -21.29
N LEU A 213 5.86 22.12 -22.47
CA LEU A 213 5.45 23.50 -22.71
C LEU A 213 4.12 23.82 -22.01
N GLU A 214 3.14 22.91 -22.03
CA GLU A 214 1.91 23.05 -21.24
C GLU A 214 2.23 23.11 -19.73
N ARG A 215 3.10 22.21 -19.26
CA ARG A 215 3.53 22.15 -17.83
C ARG A 215 4.25 23.43 -17.41
N ALA A 216 5.01 24.07 -18.30
CA ALA A 216 5.70 25.33 -18.00
C ALA A 216 4.72 26.42 -17.53
N GLU A 217 3.49 26.45 -18.04
CA GLU A 217 2.48 27.42 -17.64
C GLU A 217 1.78 27.05 -16.33
N ILE A 218 1.61 25.75 -16.03
CA ILE A 218 0.82 25.26 -14.90
C ILE A 218 1.72 24.91 -13.71
N ASN A 219 2.68 24.00 -13.90
CA ASN A 219 3.67 23.57 -12.91
C ASN A 219 4.98 23.16 -13.60
N PRO A 220 5.92 24.11 -13.81
CA PRO A 220 7.15 23.86 -14.55
C PRO A 220 8.04 22.78 -13.94
N LEU A 221 7.96 22.55 -12.62
CA LEU A 221 8.75 21.49 -11.95
C LEU A 221 8.41 20.09 -12.45
N ARG A 222 7.22 19.88 -13.00
CA ARG A 222 6.82 18.60 -13.61
C ARG A 222 7.59 18.26 -14.89
N ALA A 223 8.35 19.18 -15.45
CA ALA A 223 9.20 18.91 -16.60
C ALA A 223 10.41 18.02 -16.23
N PHE A 224 10.85 18.02 -14.96
CA PHE A 224 11.90 17.11 -14.48
C PHE A 224 11.46 15.62 -14.53
N ASP A 225 10.17 15.34 -14.44
CA ASP A 225 9.57 13.99 -14.54
C ASP A 225 9.07 13.66 -15.98
N CYS A 226 9.62 14.35 -17.01
CA CYS A 226 9.25 14.10 -18.38
C CYS A 226 9.82 12.76 -18.87
N LYS A 227 8.95 11.93 -19.50
CA LYS A 227 9.37 10.64 -20.05
C LYS A 227 10.07 10.71 -21.41
N ASN A 228 10.07 11.89 -22.04
CA ASN A 228 10.78 12.10 -23.29
C ASN A 228 12.27 12.24 -23.01
N PRO A 229 13.14 11.34 -23.53
CA PRO A 229 14.58 11.39 -23.27
C PRO A 229 15.24 12.71 -23.64
N HIS A 230 14.80 13.33 -24.75
CA HIS A 230 15.33 14.62 -25.19
C HIS A 230 14.99 15.74 -24.22
N CYS A 231 13.75 15.81 -23.71
CA CYS A 231 13.40 16.78 -22.67
C CYS A 231 14.23 16.55 -21.40
N HIS A 232 14.49 15.28 -21.06
CA HIS A 232 15.34 14.97 -19.90
C HIS A 232 16.77 15.47 -20.07
N GLU A 233 17.35 15.33 -21.26
CA GLU A 233 18.70 15.88 -21.58
C GLU A 233 18.71 17.40 -21.45
N VAL A 234 17.72 18.11 -21.99
CA VAL A 234 17.58 19.57 -21.87
C VAL A 234 17.46 19.98 -20.41
N MET A 235 16.57 19.33 -19.66
CA MET A 235 16.30 19.64 -18.25
C MET A 235 17.49 19.35 -17.31
N ALA A 236 18.48 18.58 -17.74
CA ALA A 236 19.73 18.40 -16.99
C ALA A 236 20.52 19.71 -16.82
N GLY A 237 20.28 20.72 -17.67
CA GLY A 237 20.84 22.07 -17.57
C GLY A 237 19.98 23.07 -16.80
N ALA A 238 18.81 22.67 -16.32
CA ALA A 238 17.89 23.56 -15.63
C ALA A 238 18.36 23.95 -14.22
N PRO A 239 17.94 25.11 -13.69
CA PRO A 239 18.22 25.50 -12.32
C PRO A 239 17.75 24.42 -11.32
N LEU A 240 18.60 24.07 -10.34
CA LEU A 240 18.32 23.08 -9.32
C LEU A 240 17.76 23.74 -8.05
N VAL A 241 16.82 23.06 -7.37
CA VAL A 241 16.13 23.62 -6.21
C VAL A 241 17.07 23.93 -5.05
N ASN A 242 18.13 23.13 -4.85
CA ASN A 242 19.08 23.29 -3.74
C ASN A 242 19.79 24.65 -3.76
N ASP A 243 19.99 25.25 -4.94
CA ASP A 243 20.60 26.57 -5.09
C ASP A 243 19.63 27.74 -4.82
N HIS A 244 18.37 27.41 -4.55
CA HIS A 244 17.29 28.39 -4.44
C HIS A 244 16.44 28.23 -3.16
N LEU A 245 16.86 27.39 -2.22
CA LEU A 245 16.21 27.26 -0.92
C LEU A 245 16.42 28.53 -0.09
N CYS A 246 15.38 28.95 0.64
CA CYS A 246 15.54 29.93 1.71
C CYS A 246 16.32 29.35 2.89
N GLY A 247 16.78 30.20 3.81
CA GLY A 247 17.54 29.76 4.98
C GLY A 247 16.83 28.67 5.79
N ASP A 248 15.53 28.88 6.09
CA ASP A 248 14.71 27.94 6.85
C ASP A 248 14.59 26.55 6.17
N CYS A 249 14.40 26.53 4.85
CA CYS A 249 14.32 25.28 4.09
C CYS A 249 15.67 24.57 4.01
N ALA A 250 16.76 25.32 3.86
CA ALA A 250 18.12 24.76 3.84
C ALA A 250 18.52 24.18 5.21
N GLU A 251 18.22 24.89 6.31
CA GLU A 251 18.45 24.40 7.67
C GLU A 251 17.62 23.17 7.99
N HIS A 252 16.34 23.17 7.64
CA HIS A 252 15.44 22.01 7.80
C HIS A 252 16.00 20.80 7.06
N TYR A 253 16.36 20.94 5.78
CA TYR A 253 16.88 19.84 4.98
C TYR A 253 18.23 19.33 5.49
N ALA A 254 19.11 20.22 5.95
CA ALA A 254 20.36 19.84 6.58
C ALA A 254 20.16 19.06 7.88
N ALA A 255 19.15 19.43 8.70
CA ALA A 255 18.80 18.71 9.91
C ALA A 255 18.23 17.32 9.61
N VAL A 256 17.36 17.17 8.61
CA VAL A 256 16.86 15.84 8.15
C VAL A 256 18.02 14.94 7.79
N LYS A 257 18.97 15.41 6.96
CA LYS A 257 20.16 14.65 6.57
C LYS A 257 21.00 14.22 7.77
N LYS A 258 21.23 15.14 8.70
CA LYS A 258 21.97 14.83 9.94
C LYS A 258 21.30 13.67 10.72
N TYR A 259 19.99 13.67 10.90
CA TYR A 259 19.29 12.60 11.60
C TYR A 259 19.32 11.27 10.84
N LEU A 260 19.27 11.29 9.52
CA LEU A 260 19.44 10.08 8.70
C LEU A 260 20.84 9.51 8.83
N ASP A 261 21.87 10.37 8.80
CA ASP A 261 23.27 9.99 8.99
C ASP A 261 23.50 9.37 10.39
N GLU A 262 22.96 9.99 11.44
CA GLU A 262 23.02 9.49 12.82
C GLU A 262 22.33 8.13 12.98
N ALA A 263 21.25 7.89 12.20
CA ALA A 263 20.54 6.61 12.17
C ALA A 263 21.19 5.57 11.25
N GLY A 264 22.27 5.92 10.51
CA GLY A 264 22.94 5.03 9.59
C GLY A 264 22.13 4.70 8.33
N ILE A 265 21.20 5.57 7.94
CA ILE A 265 20.42 5.43 6.71
C ILE A 265 21.17 6.04 5.54
N SER A 266 21.51 5.21 4.56
CA SER A 266 22.13 5.68 3.31
C SER A 266 21.07 6.28 2.39
N TYR A 267 21.37 7.41 1.77
CA TYR A 267 20.50 8.10 0.82
C TYR A 267 21.30 8.72 -0.34
N ILE A 268 20.58 9.08 -1.38
CA ILE A 268 21.09 9.79 -2.57
C ILE A 268 20.34 11.12 -2.64
N GLU A 269 21.07 12.23 -2.62
CA GLU A 269 20.46 13.53 -2.88
C GLU A 269 20.20 13.67 -4.38
N ASP A 270 18.91 13.81 -4.75
CA ASP A 270 18.51 14.04 -6.12
C ASP A 270 17.77 15.39 -6.24
N PRO A 271 18.46 16.46 -6.62
CA PRO A 271 17.85 17.79 -6.72
C PRO A 271 16.81 17.91 -7.85
N THR A 272 16.67 16.87 -8.69
CA THR A 272 15.65 16.79 -9.75
C THR A 272 14.42 16.00 -9.30
N LEU A 273 14.48 15.31 -8.15
CA LEU A 273 13.36 14.55 -7.63
C LEU A 273 12.15 15.46 -7.38
N VAL A 274 11.09 15.22 -8.14
CA VAL A 274 9.78 15.83 -7.96
C VAL A 274 8.74 14.74 -7.76
N ARG A 275 7.63 15.06 -7.08
CA ARG A 275 6.57 14.09 -6.79
C ARG A 275 5.36 14.31 -7.70
N GLY A 276 4.60 13.24 -7.92
CA GLY A 276 3.42 13.24 -8.78
C GLY A 276 2.22 14.06 -8.27
N LEU A 277 2.30 14.62 -7.07
CA LEU A 277 1.24 15.36 -6.38
C LEU A 277 1.76 16.74 -5.98
N ASP A 278 0.94 17.78 -6.09
CA ASP A 278 1.39 19.17 -5.97
C ASP A 278 1.45 19.68 -4.52
N TYR A 279 0.90 18.95 -3.56
CA TYR A 279 0.84 19.37 -2.16
C TYR A 279 2.19 19.34 -1.42
N TYR A 280 3.19 18.66 -1.96
CA TYR A 280 4.46 18.51 -1.26
C TYR A 280 5.20 19.82 -1.08
N THR A 281 5.80 19.98 0.11
CA THR A 281 6.67 21.08 0.50
C THR A 281 7.92 20.54 1.17
N ARG A 282 9.03 21.28 1.20
CA ARG A 282 10.26 20.90 1.88
C ARG A 282 10.69 19.47 1.54
N THR A 283 10.83 18.58 2.53
CA THR A 283 11.34 17.21 2.37
C THR A 283 10.45 16.36 1.46
N VAL A 284 11.05 15.75 0.45
CA VAL A 284 10.44 14.68 -0.37
C VAL A 284 11.41 13.53 -0.49
N PHE A 285 10.89 12.33 -0.64
CA PHE A 285 11.69 11.11 -0.75
C PHE A 285 10.99 10.04 -1.57
N GLU A 286 11.79 9.18 -2.17
CA GLU A 286 11.35 8.05 -2.99
C GLU A 286 12.30 6.87 -2.81
N VAL A 287 11.78 5.64 -2.82
CA VAL A 287 12.58 4.43 -2.69
C VAL A 287 12.40 3.56 -3.93
N GLU A 288 13.50 3.23 -4.56
CA GLU A 288 13.59 2.30 -5.68
C GLU A 288 14.36 1.05 -5.31
N VAL A 289 14.16 -0.01 -6.08
CA VAL A 289 14.87 -1.29 -5.91
C VAL A 289 15.72 -1.54 -7.14
N GLU A 290 17.01 -1.78 -6.94
CA GLU A 290 17.94 -2.10 -8.00
C GLU A 290 17.47 -3.29 -8.85
N GLY A 291 17.38 -3.10 -10.15
CA GLY A 291 17.04 -4.15 -11.11
C GLY A 291 15.58 -4.62 -11.11
N ALA A 292 14.70 -4.07 -10.28
CA ALA A 292 13.31 -4.52 -10.20
C ALA A 292 12.45 -4.09 -11.42
N GLY A 293 12.78 -2.96 -12.05
CA GLY A 293 12.09 -2.46 -13.24
C GLY A 293 10.63 -2.09 -13.03
N VAL A 294 10.25 -1.73 -11.79
CA VAL A 294 8.88 -1.33 -11.43
C VAL A 294 8.77 0.15 -11.04
N GLY A 295 9.91 0.89 -11.09
CA GLY A 295 10.03 2.24 -10.56
C GLY A 295 9.93 2.26 -9.03
N ALA A 296 9.62 3.42 -8.46
CA ALA A 296 9.51 3.56 -7.03
C ALA A 296 8.50 2.58 -6.42
N ILE A 297 8.91 1.92 -5.33
CA ILE A 297 8.07 1.02 -4.53
C ILE A 297 7.36 1.75 -3.40
N GLY A 298 7.82 2.95 -3.05
CA GLY A 298 7.23 3.81 -2.06
C GLY A 298 7.87 5.18 -2.07
N GLY A 299 7.25 6.11 -1.39
CA GLY A 299 7.77 7.46 -1.22
C GLY A 299 6.76 8.38 -0.57
N GLY A 300 7.22 9.54 -0.20
CA GLY A 300 6.45 10.50 0.56
C GLY A 300 7.08 11.86 0.61
N GLY A 301 6.73 12.60 1.64
CA GLY A 301 7.27 13.92 1.92
C GLY A 301 6.37 14.75 2.81
N ARG A 302 6.81 15.97 3.06
CA ARG A 302 6.10 16.97 3.85
C ARG A 302 5.07 17.71 3.00
N TYR A 303 3.92 18.07 3.63
CA TYR A 303 2.78 18.75 2.97
C TYR A 303 2.09 19.74 3.89
N ASP A 304 2.82 20.73 4.38
CA ASP A 304 2.38 21.67 5.45
C ASP A 304 1.12 22.49 5.12
N GLY A 305 0.78 22.69 3.84
CA GLY A 305 -0.39 23.45 3.42
C GLY A 305 -1.66 22.62 3.19
N LEU A 306 -1.58 21.29 3.20
CA LEU A 306 -2.69 20.45 2.75
C LEU A 306 -3.91 20.53 3.68
N MET A 307 -3.70 20.58 5.00
CA MET A 307 -4.80 20.66 5.97
C MET A 307 -5.60 21.96 5.84
N GLU A 308 -4.93 23.06 5.48
CA GLU A 308 -5.58 24.36 5.22
C GLU A 308 -6.38 24.32 3.91
N LEU A 309 -5.86 23.66 2.87
CA LEU A 309 -6.58 23.44 1.61
C LEU A 309 -7.86 22.63 1.80
N GLU A 310 -7.89 21.70 2.75
CA GLU A 310 -9.07 20.92 3.15
C GLU A 310 -9.99 21.69 4.14
N GLY A 311 -9.76 22.97 4.35
CA GLY A 311 -10.60 23.83 5.21
C GLY A 311 -10.27 23.76 6.70
N GLY A 312 -9.16 23.11 7.07
CA GLY A 312 -8.64 23.07 8.43
C GLY A 312 -7.80 24.27 8.80
N LYS A 313 -7.17 24.23 9.97
CA LYS A 313 -6.16 25.20 10.38
C LYS A 313 -4.81 24.86 9.75
N PRO A 314 -3.91 25.85 9.53
CA PRO A 314 -2.54 25.57 9.15
C PRO A 314 -1.91 24.55 10.10
N THR A 315 -1.62 23.37 9.59
CA THR A 315 -1.11 22.24 10.36
C THR A 315 -0.07 21.53 9.50
N PRO A 316 1.18 21.40 9.98
CA PRO A 316 2.22 20.68 9.24
C PRO A 316 1.87 19.20 9.14
N GLY A 317 2.28 18.58 8.05
CA GLY A 317 2.08 17.16 7.83
C GLY A 317 3.23 16.52 7.07
N ILE A 318 3.51 15.27 7.41
CA ILE A 318 4.45 14.42 6.68
C ILE A 318 3.90 13.00 6.63
N GLY A 319 4.13 12.31 5.52
CA GLY A 319 3.71 10.94 5.36
C GLY A 319 4.39 10.24 4.20
N PHE A 320 4.09 8.96 4.06
CA PHE A 320 4.48 8.18 2.89
C PHE A 320 3.40 7.18 2.51
N ALA A 321 3.45 6.70 1.28
CA ALA A 321 2.67 5.57 0.82
C ALA A 321 3.53 4.60 0.01
N VAL A 322 3.22 3.31 0.13
CA VAL A 322 3.86 2.21 -0.59
C VAL A 322 2.82 1.38 -1.32
N GLY A 323 3.14 0.92 -2.53
CA GLY A 323 2.23 0.12 -3.35
C GLY A 323 2.51 -1.38 -3.19
N PHE A 324 1.51 -2.15 -2.72
CA PHE A 324 1.62 -3.58 -2.50
C PHE A 324 2.07 -4.33 -3.76
N GLU A 325 1.42 -4.07 -4.89
CA GLU A 325 1.69 -4.78 -6.14
C GLU A 325 3.13 -4.56 -6.64
N ARG A 326 3.66 -3.34 -6.43
CA ARG A 326 5.07 -3.03 -6.77
C ARG A 326 6.04 -3.68 -5.80
N ILE A 327 5.72 -3.69 -4.50
CA ILE A 327 6.50 -4.39 -3.47
C ILE A 327 6.58 -5.88 -3.77
N ALA A 328 5.44 -6.52 -4.06
CA ALA A 328 5.41 -7.94 -4.39
C ALA A 328 6.26 -8.28 -5.63
N LEU A 329 6.19 -7.45 -6.68
CA LEU A 329 7.01 -7.61 -7.89
C LEU A 329 8.49 -7.37 -7.62
N ALA A 330 8.83 -6.39 -6.81
CA ALA A 330 10.22 -6.05 -6.50
C ALA A 330 10.87 -7.15 -5.62
N LEU A 331 10.18 -7.68 -4.62
CA LEU A 331 10.64 -8.82 -3.83
C LEU A 331 10.83 -10.07 -4.69
N ALA A 332 9.85 -10.37 -5.55
CA ALA A 332 9.97 -11.49 -6.49
C ALA A 332 11.19 -11.36 -7.42
N SER A 333 11.58 -10.15 -7.82
CA SER A 333 12.80 -9.91 -8.61
C SER A 333 14.09 -10.21 -7.83
N GLN A 334 14.04 -10.16 -6.50
CA GLN A 334 15.14 -10.55 -5.60
C GLN A 334 15.10 -12.03 -5.21
N GLY A 335 14.11 -12.81 -5.72
CA GLY A 335 13.90 -14.20 -5.34
C GLY A 335 13.26 -14.36 -3.96
N VAL A 336 12.67 -13.32 -3.41
CA VAL A 336 11.96 -13.32 -2.13
C VAL A 336 10.46 -13.39 -2.39
N GLU A 337 9.78 -14.36 -1.80
CA GLU A 337 8.33 -14.42 -1.79
C GLU A 337 7.78 -13.70 -0.55
N LEU A 338 6.91 -12.73 -0.79
CA LEU A 338 6.14 -12.05 0.26
C LEU A 338 4.98 -12.94 0.74
N ALA A 339 5.23 -14.20 0.98
CA ALA A 339 4.20 -15.15 1.37
C ALA A 339 4.46 -15.67 2.78
N THR A 340 3.47 -15.58 3.65
CA THR A 340 3.45 -16.42 4.84
C THR A 340 3.21 -17.86 4.43
N PRO A 341 3.88 -18.83 5.05
CA PRO A 341 3.57 -20.23 4.85
C PRO A 341 2.07 -20.50 4.99
N GLU A 342 1.55 -21.43 4.20
CA GLU A 342 0.18 -21.86 4.47
C GLU A 342 0.09 -22.42 5.90
N PRO A 343 -0.95 -22.04 6.66
CA PRO A 343 -1.17 -22.63 7.96
C PRO A 343 -1.23 -24.16 7.84
N ALA A 344 -0.61 -24.86 8.78
CA ALA A 344 -0.67 -26.32 8.85
C ALA A 344 -2.12 -26.79 8.70
N CYS A 345 -2.35 -27.79 7.86
CA CYS A 345 -3.66 -28.32 7.56
C CYS A 345 -3.75 -29.76 8.04
N VAL A 346 -4.87 -30.10 8.67
CA VAL A 346 -5.20 -31.48 9.04
C VAL A 346 -6.37 -31.95 8.18
N TYR A 347 -6.26 -33.16 7.62
CA TYR A 347 -7.34 -33.76 6.87
C TYR A 347 -7.95 -34.91 7.68
N VAL A 348 -9.29 -34.87 7.88
CA VAL A 348 -10.00 -35.96 8.56
C VAL A 348 -10.64 -36.87 7.49
N ALA A 349 -10.21 -38.12 7.43
CA ALA A 349 -10.66 -39.10 6.46
C ALA A 349 -11.50 -40.18 7.12
N GLY A 350 -12.64 -40.52 6.55
CA GLY A 350 -13.48 -41.65 6.94
C GLY A 350 -13.50 -42.75 5.89
N THR A 351 -13.64 -44.00 6.30
CA THR A 351 -13.64 -45.14 5.39
C THR A 351 -14.98 -45.41 4.72
N GLY A 352 -16.10 -44.91 5.32
CA GLY A 352 -17.43 -45.15 4.80
C GLY A 352 -18.50 -44.19 5.32
N ALA A 353 -19.74 -44.52 5.08
CA ALA A 353 -20.88 -43.71 5.50
C ALA A 353 -21.18 -43.79 7.01
N GLU A 354 -20.81 -44.91 7.63
CA GLU A 354 -21.07 -45.19 9.05
C GLU A 354 -20.18 -44.36 9.98
N GLU A 355 -18.96 -44.00 9.51
CA GLU A 355 -18.01 -43.16 10.26
C GLU A 355 -18.26 -41.65 10.10
N ARG A 356 -19.26 -41.26 9.31
CA ARG A 356 -19.52 -39.81 8.98
C ARG A 356 -19.72 -38.96 10.21
N ASP A 357 -20.43 -39.42 11.21
CA ASP A 357 -20.69 -38.67 12.43
C ASP A 357 -19.40 -38.49 13.26
N ALA A 358 -18.54 -39.54 13.33
CA ALA A 358 -17.25 -39.44 13.98
C ALA A 358 -16.29 -38.50 13.24
N VAL A 359 -16.26 -38.55 11.90
CA VAL A 359 -15.48 -37.62 11.06
C VAL A 359 -15.94 -36.19 11.30
N PHE A 360 -17.27 -35.95 11.34
CA PHE A 360 -17.80 -34.64 11.61
C PHE A 360 -17.42 -34.12 12.99
N ALA A 361 -17.58 -34.96 14.04
CA ALA A 361 -17.24 -34.61 15.42
C ALA A 361 -15.74 -34.27 15.56
N ALA A 362 -14.87 -35.12 15.01
CA ALA A 362 -13.41 -34.91 15.02
C ALA A 362 -13.02 -33.63 14.26
N THR A 363 -13.60 -33.39 13.08
CA THR A 363 -13.38 -32.19 12.29
C THR A 363 -13.77 -30.94 13.07
N LEU A 364 -14.93 -30.97 13.73
CA LEU A 364 -15.44 -29.85 14.53
C LEU A 364 -14.54 -29.59 15.74
N ALA A 365 -14.13 -30.62 16.47
CA ALA A 365 -13.25 -30.50 17.63
C ALA A 365 -11.89 -29.85 17.27
N LEU A 366 -11.29 -30.28 16.16
CA LEU A 366 -10.03 -29.70 15.65
C LEU A 366 -10.21 -28.23 15.25
N ARG A 367 -11.28 -27.91 14.55
CA ARG A 367 -11.59 -26.52 14.17
C ARG A 367 -11.84 -25.61 15.39
N GLN A 368 -12.53 -26.10 16.39
CA GLN A 368 -12.75 -25.37 17.66
C GLN A 368 -11.45 -25.17 18.44
N ALA A 369 -10.46 -26.04 18.26
CA ALA A 369 -9.11 -25.87 18.80
C ALA A 369 -8.20 -24.97 17.94
N GLY A 370 -8.76 -24.30 16.90
CA GLY A 370 -8.01 -23.40 16.04
C GLY A 370 -7.20 -24.05 14.93
N VAL A 371 -7.35 -25.37 14.72
CA VAL A 371 -6.63 -26.11 13.67
C VAL A 371 -7.36 -25.99 12.33
N ARG A 372 -6.66 -25.54 11.29
CA ARG A 372 -7.19 -25.60 9.91
C ARG A 372 -7.44 -27.05 9.53
N THR A 373 -8.71 -27.43 9.38
CA THR A 373 -9.10 -28.82 9.19
C THR A 373 -10.04 -28.96 7.99
N GLU A 374 -9.76 -29.96 7.16
CA GLU A 374 -10.57 -30.34 6.01
C GLU A 374 -11.08 -31.79 6.16
N ALA A 375 -12.20 -32.10 5.54
CA ALA A 375 -12.80 -33.42 5.50
C ALA A 375 -13.52 -33.69 4.17
N ASP A 376 -13.85 -34.94 3.89
CA ASP A 376 -14.60 -35.27 2.68
C ASP A 376 -16.11 -35.08 2.88
N TYR A 377 -16.71 -34.20 2.09
CA TYR A 377 -18.15 -33.97 2.04
C TYR A 377 -18.81 -34.52 0.75
N GLN A 378 -18.04 -35.28 -0.07
CA GLN A 378 -18.50 -35.78 -1.37
C GLN A 378 -18.64 -37.31 -1.42
N GLY A 379 -18.39 -37.99 -0.31
CA GLY A 379 -18.45 -39.47 -0.22
C GLY A 379 -17.36 -40.19 -1.04
N ARG A 380 -16.17 -39.60 -1.13
CA ARG A 380 -15.04 -40.16 -1.86
C ARG A 380 -14.47 -41.39 -1.12
N SER A 381 -13.89 -42.31 -1.88
CA SER A 381 -13.12 -43.42 -1.31
C SER A 381 -11.92 -42.90 -0.50
N LEU A 382 -11.49 -43.65 0.51
CA LEU A 382 -10.34 -43.33 1.36
C LEU A 382 -9.08 -42.99 0.54
N LYS A 383 -8.81 -43.76 -0.54
CA LYS A 383 -7.71 -43.50 -1.47
C LYS A 383 -7.82 -42.11 -2.13
N SER A 384 -9.03 -41.68 -2.47
CA SER A 384 -9.27 -40.38 -3.05
C SER A 384 -9.14 -39.25 -2.03
N GLN A 385 -9.53 -39.52 -0.77
CA GLN A 385 -9.37 -38.61 0.36
C GLN A 385 -7.88 -38.36 0.68
N PHE A 386 -7.04 -39.40 0.69
CA PHE A 386 -5.58 -39.23 0.83
C PHE A 386 -4.98 -38.38 -0.31
N LYS A 387 -5.40 -38.60 -1.55
CA LYS A 387 -4.95 -37.72 -2.67
C LYS A 387 -5.37 -36.28 -2.47
N GLN A 388 -6.52 -36.06 -1.85
CA GLN A 388 -6.97 -34.71 -1.53
C GLN A 388 -6.15 -34.10 -0.38
N ALA A 389 -5.84 -34.89 0.65
CA ALA A 389 -4.94 -34.49 1.73
C ALA A 389 -3.56 -34.07 1.21
N ASP A 390 -2.98 -34.88 0.29
CA ASP A 390 -1.71 -34.56 -0.38
C ASP A 390 -1.81 -33.25 -1.18
N LYS A 391 -2.89 -33.07 -1.95
CA LYS A 391 -3.11 -31.85 -2.74
C LYS A 391 -3.28 -30.60 -1.89
N LEU A 392 -3.81 -30.75 -0.67
CA LEU A 392 -3.97 -29.68 0.29
C LEU A 392 -2.71 -29.48 1.16
N HIS A 393 -1.66 -30.23 0.88
CA HIS A 393 -0.43 -30.23 1.68
C HIS A 393 -0.72 -30.41 3.19
N ALA A 394 -1.66 -31.32 3.49
CA ALA A 394 -2.00 -31.62 4.89
C ALA A 394 -0.78 -32.11 5.64
N THR A 395 -0.53 -31.55 6.83
CA THR A 395 0.55 -31.98 7.73
C THR A 395 0.22 -33.34 8.32
N TYR A 396 -1.01 -33.51 8.77
CA TYR A 396 -1.53 -34.74 9.32
C TYR A 396 -2.83 -35.16 8.62
N CYS A 397 -3.02 -36.47 8.50
CA CYS A 397 -4.29 -37.10 8.13
C CYS A 397 -4.81 -37.91 9.31
N VAL A 398 -5.98 -37.54 9.83
CA VAL A 398 -6.72 -38.26 10.87
C VAL A 398 -7.64 -39.26 10.18
N VAL A 399 -7.44 -40.53 10.40
CA VAL A 399 -8.22 -41.61 9.78
C VAL A 399 -9.16 -42.21 10.81
N LEU A 400 -10.42 -42.33 10.41
CA LEU A 400 -11.49 -42.93 11.18
C LEU A 400 -12.14 -44.05 10.35
N GLY A 401 -11.83 -45.28 10.70
CA GLY A 401 -12.49 -46.46 10.19
C GLY A 401 -13.40 -47.12 11.22
N PRO A 402 -14.11 -48.21 10.87
CA PRO A 402 -14.98 -48.91 11.79
C PRO A 402 -14.27 -49.34 13.09
N ASP A 403 -13.02 -49.83 12.95
CA ASP A 403 -12.24 -50.31 14.10
C ASP A 403 -11.82 -49.15 15.03
N GLU A 404 -11.41 -48.01 14.46
CA GLU A 404 -11.06 -46.82 15.21
C GLU A 404 -12.27 -46.26 15.96
N VAL A 405 -13.41 -46.16 15.29
CA VAL A 405 -14.63 -45.66 15.90
C VAL A 405 -15.11 -46.60 17.02
N ALA A 406 -15.09 -47.92 16.81
CA ALA A 406 -15.46 -48.90 17.81
C ALA A 406 -14.54 -48.88 19.03
N ALA A 407 -13.25 -48.60 18.82
CA ALA A 407 -12.25 -48.53 19.90
C ALA A 407 -12.20 -47.13 20.58
N GLY A 408 -12.92 -46.12 20.07
CA GLY A 408 -12.86 -44.75 20.58
C GLY A 408 -11.54 -44.06 20.32
N VAL A 409 -10.83 -44.41 19.26
CA VAL A 409 -9.54 -43.83 18.87
C VAL A 409 -9.58 -43.28 17.46
N ALA A 410 -8.58 -42.48 17.11
CA ALA A 410 -8.31 -42.02 15.77
C ALA A 410 -6.87 -42.39 15.38
N THR A 411 -6.63 -42.79 14.15
CA THR A 411 -5.29 -42.97 13.62
C THR A 411 -4.80 -41.65 13.03
N VAL A 412 -3.81 -41.01 13.67
CA VAL A 412 -3.16 -39.79 13.18
C VAL A 412 -1.93 -40.20 12.38
N ARG A 413 -1.92 -39.85 11.10
CA ARG A 413 -0.83 -40.11 10.16
C ARG A 413 -0.10 -38.84 9.82
N ASP A 414 1.20 -38.81 10.01
CA ASP A 414 2.08 -37.79 9.47
C ASP A 414 2.18 -37.98 7.94
N MET A 415 1.92 -36.90 7.17
CA MET A 415 1.88 -37.00 5.72
C MET A 415 3.25 -36.94 5.06
N VAL A 416 4.30 -36.52 5.81
CA VAL A 416 5.70 -36.49 5.35
C VAL A 416 6.44 -37.77 5.70
N THR A 417 6.43 -38.15 6.98
CA THR A 417 7.15 -39.36 7.46
C THR A 417 6.37 -40.63 7.26
N HIS A 418 5.06 -40.52 7.06
CA HIS A 418 4.09 -41.63 6.99
C HIS A 418 3.96 -42.45 8.29
N GLU A 419 4.54 -41.97 9.38
CA GLU A 419 4.33 -42.58 10.71
C GLU A 419 2.86 -42.40 11.14
N GLN A 420 2.39 -43.40 11.90
CA GLN A 420 1.01 -43.44 12.38
C GLN A 420 0.98 -43.69 13.88
N VAL A 421 0.05 -42.99 14.55
CA VAL A 421 -0.18 -43.20 15.97
C VAL A 421 -1.68 -43.19 16.24
N GLN A 422 -2.11 -44.06 17.18
CA GLN A 422 -3.49 -44.02 17.65
C GLN A 422 -3.62 -43.06 18.83
N VAL A 423 -4.64 -42.23 18.78
CA VAL A 423 -4.93 -41.20 19.77
C VAL A 423 -6.39 -41.38 20.21
N PRO A 424 -6.71 -41.33 21.53
CA PRO A 424 -8.09 -41.33 22.00
C PRO A 424 -8.89 -40.15 21.42
N MET A 425 -10.14 -40.39 21.02
CA MET A 425 -10.97 -39.40 20.37
C MET A 425 -11.24 -38.19 21.27
N ASP A 426 -11.38 -38.36 22.58
CA ASP A 426 -11.58 -37.30 23.58
C ASP A 426 -10.36 -36.40 23.79
N GLY A 427 -9.15 -36.90 23.42
CA GLY A 427 -7.89 -36.14 23.47
C GLY A 427 -7.36 -35.66 22.10
N LEU A 428 -8.04 -36.04 21.01
CA LEU A 428 -7.53 -35.86 19.64
C LEU A 428 -7.13 -34.42 19.33
N ALA A 429 -7.96 -33.43 19.66
CA ALA A 429 -7.67 -32.04 19.33
C ALA A 429 -6.43 -31.49 20.05
N ALA A 430 -6.28 -31.85 21.35
CA ALA A 430 -5.12 -31.43 22.15
C ALA A 430 -3.82 -32.07 21.64
N GLU A 431 -3.86 -33.32 21.28
CA GLU A 431 -2.70 -34.06 20.74
C GLU A 431 -2.26 -33.51 19.38
N VAL A 432 -3.24 -33.22 18.48
CA VAL A 432 -2.92 -32.66 17.16
C VAL A 432 -2.36 -31.25 17.29
N VAL A 433 -2.92 -30.39 18.17
CA VAL A 433 -2.36 -29.06 18.45
C VAL A 433 -0.92 -29.17 18.95
N ALA A 434 -0.64 -30.09 19.90
CA ALA A 434 0.71 -30.29 20.43
C ALA A 434 1.73 -30.75 19.36
N ARG A 435 1.26 -31.51 18.35
CA ARG A 435 2.12 -31.97 17.24
C ARG A 435 2.36 -30.90 16.18
N LEU A 436 1.49 -29.89 16.08
CA LEU A 436 1.61 -28.77 15.13
C LEU A 436 2.45 -27.62 15.71
N ALA A 437 2.63 -27.55 17.03
CA ALA A 437 3.46 -26.57 17.72
C ALA A 437 4.95 -26.90 17.59
#